data_4192b0e6bab391eb5fa9cd038821b2da
#
_entry.id   4192b0e6bab391eb5fa9cd038821b2da
#
_cell.length_a   1.000
_cell.length_b   1.000
_cell.length_c   1.000
_cell.angle_alpha   90.00
_cell.angle_beta   90.00
_cell.angle_gamma   90.00
#
_symmetry.space_group_name_H-M   'P 1'
#
loop_
_entity.id
_entity.type
_entity.pdbx_description
1 polymer ?
#
loop_
_entity_poly.entity_id
_entity_poly.type
_entity_poly.pdbx_seq_one_letter_code
_entity_poly.pdbx_strand_id
1 'polypeptide(L)'
;MAATSRPHLIIFPFPALGHITPALHLASALFSTFEITFVTTTYYLSRAKQILAKEHSHLVADVKIVGLSEGLPEGEGGTDNLPRLAEATEGPVLAQGLENLVIELSEKKKLVAIITDTFLGWAQDIADRHSVPRFIFYTPPASLLSIMFQLEDFHKDGYLSPSSKKLINISGFPKELRLSDLPSHLQDSSKYMFGYFLRHSARVKDAAGIICNTVYELEKDVIDSIRSGEVLQAQGVPIWTVGPMLSANFFDQDKRSVSANNISNTENGSEEEQCLNWLDTQEEGSVIYISFGSVAVLSEPQIHHLAQALLSTNRRFLWVLRQPEGCTSSLPENFLKDTKEQGLIVSWSPQPKVLAHRAVRVFLTHCGWGSSIEAISLGKPLIAWPCFAEQKLNTRFLVDGLHVAIEVEKDENGIADATVISHVIDRFYSNEGQAIAKQMEQLRNLVKKAVKEGGSSKQGLKDFTDAILKYTT
;
A
#
# COMPACT_ATOMS: atom_id res chain seq x y z
N MET A 1 -33.02 16.82 23.59
CA MET A 1 -31.61 16.70 23.85
C MET A 1 -30.88 17.23 22.62
N ALA A 2 -30.09 18.29 22.73
CA ALA A 2 -29.29 18.77 21.60
C ALA A 2 -28.35 17.61 21.22
N ALA A 3 -28.35 17.21 19.94
CA ALA A 3 -27.40 16.23 19.44
C ALA A 3 -26.01 16.80 19.71
N THR A 4 -25.23 16.18 20.60
CA THR A 4 -23.84 16.55 20.83
C THR A 4 -23.14 16.41 19.49
N SER A 5 -22.66 17.54 18.93
CA SER A 5 -21.95 17.50 17.65
C SER A 5 -20.71 16.60 17.80
N ARG A 6 -20.54 15.65 16.86
CA ARG A 6 -19.36 14.79 16.83
C ARG A 6 -18.08 15.65 16.76
N PRO A 7 -17.01 15.30 17.50
CA PRO A 7 -15.72 15.99 17.38
C PRO A 7 -15.18 15.91 15.95
N HIS A 8 -14.42 16.92 15.52
CA HIS A 8 -13.95 17.04 14.15
C HIS A 8 -12.51 16.54 13.97
N LEU A 9 -12.27 15.79 12.89
CA LEU A 9 -10.95 15.34 12.47
C LEU A 9 -10.59 15.87 11.09
N ILE A 10 -9.30 16.16 10.87
CA ILE A 10 -8.71 16.28 9.53
C ILE A 10 -7.92 14.99 9.24
N ILE A 11 -8.09 14.40 8.05
CA ILE A 11 -7.27 13.29 7.57
C ILE A 11 -6.61 13.73 6.26
N PHE A 12 -5.28 13.77 6.23
CA PHE A 12 -4.49 14.23 5.09
C PHE A 12 -3.38 13.22 4.75
N PRO A 13 -3.61 12.26 3.85
CA PRO A 13 -2.59 11.35 3.35
C PRO A 13 -1.61 12.03 2.39
N PHE A 14 -0.44 11.43 2.19
CA PHE A 14 0.43 11.76 1.06
C PHE A 14 -0.33 11.58 -0.26
N PRO A 15 -0.16 12.48 -1.27
CA PRO A 15 -0.92 12.47 -2.51
C PRO A 15 -0.46 11.36 -3.47
N ALA A 16 -0.73 10.12 -3.10
CA ALA A 16 -0.54 8.92 -3.90
C ALA A 16 -1.66 7.91 -3.60
N LEU A 17 -2.13 7.17 -4.60
CA LEU A 17 -3.26 6.24 -4.43
C LEU A 17 -3.01 5.18 -3.36
N GLY A 18 -1.76 4.70 -3.21
CA GLY A 18 -1.37 3.77 -2.14
C GLY A 18 -1.53 4.33 -0.73
N HIS A 19 -1.64 5.64 -0.56
CA HIS A 19 -1.86 6.33 0.71
C HIS A 19 -3.30 6.84 0.85
N ILE A 20 -3.86 7.38 -0.24
CA ILE A 20 -5.24 7.93 -0.27
C ILE A 20 -6.28 6.85 0.00
N THR A 21 -6.17 5.69 -0.67
CA THR A 21 -7.17 4.62 -0.55
C THR A 21 -7.27 4.08 0.88
N PRO A 22 -6.17 3.64 1.54
CA PRO A 22 -6.27 3.17 2.93
C PRO A 22 -6.67 4.29 3.91
N ALA A 23 -6.34 5.57 3.64
CA ALA A 23 -6.80 6.68 4.46
C ALA A 23 -8.30 6.93 4.34
N LEU A 24 -8.91 6.70 3.17
CA LEU A 24 -10.37 6.71 3.00
C LEU A 24 -11.04 5.55 3.76
N HIS A 25 -10.41 4.37 3.81
CA HIS A 25 -10.90 3.26 4.65
C HIS A 25 -10.81 3.61 6.14
N LEU A 26 -9.72 4.27 6.58
CA LEU A 26 -9.60 4.77 7.95
C LEU A 26 -10.70 5.81 8.24
N ALA A 27 -10.95 6.75 7.33
CA ALA A 27 -12.04 7.71 7.46
C ALA A 27 -13.40 7.00 7.64
N SER A 28 -13.65 5.97 6.85
CA SER A 28 -14.86 5.14 6.97
C SER A 28 -14.95 4.42 8.33
N ALA A 29 -13.83 3.95 8.85
CA ALA A 29 -13.81 3.26 10.15
C ALA A 29 -14.05 4.22 11.34
N LEU A 30 -13.67 5.49 11.22
CA LEU A 30 -13.80 6.52 12.26
C LEU A 30 -15.10 7.36 12.16
N PHE A 31 -15.79 7.29 11.03
CA PHE A 31 -16.95 8.15 10.70
C PHE A 31 -18.07 8.12 11.75
N SER A 32 -18.36 6.97 12.36
CA SER A 32 -19.43 6.87 13.34
C SER A 32 -19.18 7.72 14.60
N THR A 33 -17.92 7.98 14.94
CA THR A 33 -17.49 8.70 16.15
C THR A 33 -17.16 10.16 15.84
N PHE A 34 -16.58 10.44 14.67
CA PHE A 34 -16.05 11.75 14.34
C PHE A 34 -16.73 12.33 13.09
N GLU A 35 -16.77 13.65 13.01
CA GLU A 35 -16.97 14.37 11.76
C GLU A 35 -15.62 14.48 11.05
N ILE A 36 -15.56 14.25 9.74
CA ILE A 36 -14.28 14.11 9.03
C ILE A 36 -14.21 15.09 7.86
N THR A 37 -13.14 15.87 7.83
CA THR A 37 -12.66 16.54 6.62
C THR A 37 -11.48 15.75 6.07
N PHE A 38 -11.69 15.10 4.92
CA PHE A 38 -10.64 14.41 4.19
C PHE A 38 -9.95 15.39 3.24
N VAL A 39 -8.65 15.53 3.37
CA VAL A 39 -7.83 16.44 2.56
C VAL A 39 -7.02 15.65 1.54
N THR A 40 -6.92 16.13 0.34
CA THR A 40 -6.00 15.64 -0.69
C THR A 40 -5.51 16.80 -1.54
N THR A 41 -4.63 16.57 -2.51
CA THR A 41 -4.27 17.62 -3.47
C THR A 41 -5.35 17.79 -4.53
N THR A 42 -5.33 18.96 -5.21
CA THR A 42 -6.29 19.24 -6.31
C THR A 42 -6.21 18.20 -7.40
N TYR A 43 -5.01 17.69 -7.69
CA TYR A 43 -4.78 16.60 -8.66
C TYR A 43 -5.59 15.33 -8.33
N TYR A 44 -5.61 14.90 -7.07
CA TYR A 44 -6.28 13.67 -6.66
C TYR A 44 -7.72 13.85 -6.19
N LEU A 45 -8.25 15.09 -6.16
CA LEU A 45 -9.59 15.39 -5.63
C LEU A 45 -10.70 14.58 -6.31
N SER A 46 -10.72 14.56 -7.63
CA SER A 46 -11.73 13.79 -8.41
C SER A 46 -11.62 12.30 -8.13
N ARG A 47 -10.38 11.78 -8.09
CA ARG A 47 -10.14 10.35 -7.84
C ARG A 47 -10.53 9.92 -6.43
N ALA A 48 -10.22 10.72 -5.42
CA ALA A 48 -10.63 10.47 -4.03
C ALA A 48 -12.17 10.43 -3.90
N LYS A 49 -12.88 11.36 -4.55
CA LYS A 49 -14.35 11.35 -4.60
C LYS A 49 -14.92 10.10 -5.28
N GLN A 50 -14.29 9.65 -6.37
CA GLN A 50 -14.69 8.41 -7.06
C GLN A 50 -14.52 7.17 -6.17
N ILE A 51 -13.37 7.06 -5.44
CA ILE A 51 -13.12 5.96 -4.52
C ILE A 51 -14.16 5.97 -3.39
N LEU A 52 -14.41 7.14 -2.77
CA LEU A 52 -15.41 7.28 -1.72
C LEU A 52 -16.80 6.85 -2.22
N ALA A 53 -17.22 7.30 -3.40
CA ALA A 53 -18.51 6.95 -3.98
C ALA A 53 -18.64 5.46 -4.32
N LYS A 54 -17.57 4.83 -4.81
CA LYS A 54 -17.58 3.41 -5.20
C LYS A 54 -17.52 2.48 -4.00
N GLU A 55 -16.67 2.78 -3.02
CA GLU A 55 -16.34 1.86 -1.93
C GLU A 55 -17.04 2.20 -0.61
N HIS A 56 -17.47 3.46 -0.44
CA HIS A 56 -18.08 4.00 0.77
C HIS A 56 -19.27 4.92 0.45
N SER A 57 -20.16 4.49 -0.43
CA SER A 57 -21.30 5.30 -0.91
C SER A 57 -22.16 5.91 0.21
N HIS A 58 -22.27 5.21 1.34
CA HIS A 58 -22.99 5.68 2.53
C HIS A 58 -22.35 6.90 3.22
N LEU A 59 -21.10 7.23 2.89
CA LEU A 59 -20.35 8.35 3.48
C LEU A 59 -20.30 9.59 2.59
N VAL A 60 -20.78 9.51 1.36
CA VAL A 60 -20.64 10.60 0.37
C VAL A 60 -21.28 11.93 0.84
N ALA A 61 -22.37 11.85 1.61
CA ALA A 61 -23.03 13.01 2.14
C ALA A 61 -22.38 13.60 3.41
N ASP A 62 -21.58 12.81 4.11
CA ASP A 62 -21.10 13.12 5.46
C ASP A 62 -19.59 13.43 5.53
N VAL A 63 -18.78 12.86 4.63
CA VAL A 63 -17.33 13.11 4.57
C VAL A 63 -17.05 14.24 3.58
N LYS A 64 -16.60 15.38 4.09
CA LYS A 64 -16.17 16.51 3.25
C LYS A 64 -14.78 16.21 2.68
N ILE A 65 -14.67 16.14 1.34
CA ILE A 65 -13.35 16.03 0.67
C ILE A 65 -12.94 17.43 0.17
N VAL A 66 -11.75 17.87 0.60
CA VAL A 66 -11.14 19.15 0.24
C VAL A 66 -9.88 18.94 -0.56
N GLY A 67 -9.75 19.61 -1.70
CA GLY A 67 -8.53 19.65 -2.50
C GLY A 67 -7.71 20.88 -2.13
N LEU A 68 -6.45 20.69 -1.73
CA LEU A 68 -5.49 21.77 -1.55
C LEU A 68 -4.55 21.83 -2.76
N SER A 69 -4.16 23.03 -3.15
CA SER A 69 -3.19 23.21 -4.23
C SER A 69 -1.80 22.76 -3.76
N GLU A 70 -1.16 21.93 -4.53
CA GLU A 70 0.25 21.56 -4.37
C GLU A 70 1.24 22.58 -4.97
N GLY A 71 0.72 23.61 -5.63
CA GLY A 71 1.55 24.62 -6.29
C GLY A 71 2.20 24.17 -7.58
N LEU A 72 1.79 23.04 -8.14
CA LEU A 72 2.23 22.53 -9.43
C LEU A 72 1.28 22.95 -10.55
N PRO A 73 1.75 23.00 -11.81
CA PRO A 73 0.89 23.17 -12.96
C PRO A 73 -0.18 22.09 -13.05
N GLU A 74 -1.29 22.39 -13.70
CA GLU A 74 -2.38 21.43 -13.92
C GLU A 74 -1.86 20.17 -14.64
N GLY A 75 -2.20 19.01 -14.11
CA GLY A 75 -1.78 17.69 -14.62
C GLY A 75 -0.42 17.19 -14.10
N GLU A 76 0.34 17.99 -13.35
CA GLU A 76 1.69 17.59 -12.89
C GLU A 76 1.76 17.08 -11.43
N GLY A 77 0.64 16.99 -10.72
CA GLY A 77 0.58 16.55 -9.32
C GLY A 77 0.56 15.02 -9.11
N GLY A 78 0.88 14.24 -10.14
CA GLY A 78 0.89 12.78 -10.11
C GLY A 78 2.20 12.17 -9.59
N THR A 79 2.18 10.85 -9.36
CA THR A 79 3.35 10.07 -8.91
C THR A 79 4.32 9.71 -10.03
N ASP A 80 4.08 10.12 -11.26
CA ASP A 80 4.95 9.89 -12.41
C ASP A 80 6.33 10.56 -12.23
N ASN A 81 6.36 11.67 -11.48
CA ASN A 81 7.58 12.33 -11.03
C ASN A 81 7.58 12.50 -9.52
N LEU A 82 7.87 11.41 -8.81
CA LEU A 82 7.84 11.38 -7.36
C LEU A 82 8.76 12.41 -6.67
N PRO A 83 10.00 12.68 -7.13
CA PRO A 83 10.84 13.74 -6.54
C PRO A 83 10.20 15.12 -6.62
N ARG A 84 9.59 15.47 -7.74
CA ARG A 84 8.91 16.76 -7.93
C ARG A 84 7.66 16.88 -7.06
N LEU A 85 6.89 15.80 -6.96
CA LEU A 85 5.74 15.75 -6.06
C LEU A 85 6.18 15.89 -4.61
N ALA A 86 7.23 15.18 -4.19
CA ALA A 86 7.78 15.27 -2.84
C ALA A 86 8.24 16.71 -2.52
N GLU A 87 8.95 17.36 -3.45
CA GLU A 87 9.34 18.77 -3.30
C GLU A 87 8.12 19.70 -3.17
N ALA A 88 7.10 19.52 -4.00
CA ALA A 88 5.86 20.28 -3.91
C ALA A 88 5.12 20.08 -2.59
N THR A 89 5.13 18.84 -2.04
CA THR A 89 4.51 18.58 -0.75
C THR A 89 5.22 19.23 0.43
N GLU A 90 6.52 19.56 0.32
CA GLU A 90 7.26 20.37 1.31
C GLU A 90 7.10 21.89 1.05
N GLY A 91 6.45 22.28 -0.05
CA GLY A 91 6.29 23.67 -0.45
C GLY A 91 5.33 24.47 0.44
N PRO A 92 5.52 25.80 0.50
CA PRO A 92 4.72 26.67 1.35
C PRO A 92 3.24 26.73 0.96
N VAL A 93 2.92 26.45 -0.32
CA VAL A 93 1.54 26.54 -0.84
C VAL A 93 0.65 25.53 -0.14
N LEU A 94 1.09 24.26 -0.06
CA LEU A 94 0.34 23.19 0.56
C LEU A 94 0.23 23.39 2.08
N ALA A 95 1.33 23.82 2.73
CA ALA A 95 1.35 24.11 4.16
C ALA A 95 0.39 25.26 4.52
N GLN A 96 0.40 26.35 3.76
CA GLN A 96 -0.51 27.46 3.97
C GLN A 96 -1.98 27.04 3.73
N GLY A 97 -2.23 26.20 2.73
CA GLY A 97 -3.56 25.64 2.47
C GLY A 97 -4.10 24.85 3.64
N LEU A 98 -3.27 23.99 4.25
CA LEU A 98 -3.64 23.22 5.44
C LEU A 98 -3.87 24.14 6.64
N GLU A 99 -3.00 25.11 6.87
CA GLU A 99 -3.12 26.04 8.01
C GLU A 99 -4.42 26.87 7.94
N ASN A 100 -4.74 27.40 6.77
CA ASN A 100 -5.99 28.13 6.54
C ASN A 100 -7.22 27.23 6.82
N LEU A 101 -7.16 25.97 6.42
CA LEU A 101 -8.23 25.01 6.69
C LEU A 101 -8.36 24.70 8.19
N VAL A 102 -7.24 24.57 8.91
CA VAL A 102 -7.24 24.37 10.37
C VAL A 102 -7.88 25.56 11.06
N ILE A 103 -7.55 26.79 10.69
CA ILE A 103 -8.14 28.02 11.23
C ILE A 103 -9.66 28.03 10.96
N GLU A 104 -10.06 27.85 9.70
CA GLU A 104 -11.48 27.86 9.30
C GLU A 104 -12.32 26.85 10.10
N LEU A 105 -11.79 25.62 10.28
CA LEU A 105 -12.51 24.57 10.97
C LEU A 105 -12.54 24.79 12.48
N SER A 106 -11.45 25.31 13.07
CA SER A 106 -11.37 25.59 14.52
C SER A 106 -12.32 26.70 14.97
N GLU A 107 -12.63 27.65 14.08
CA GLU A 107 -13.64 28.70 14.36
C GLU A 107 -15.06 28.15 14.42
N LYS A 108 -15.34 27.05 13.69
CA LYS A 108 -16.69 26.49 13.55
C LYS A 108 -16.97 25.36 14.53
N LYS A 109 -15.95 24.56 14.84
CA LYS A 109 -16.07 23.32 15.63
C LYS A 109 -14.78 23.01 16.35
N LYS A 110 -14.84 22.22 17.43
CA LYS A 110 -13.65 21.73 18.10
C LYS A 110 -12.93 20.72 17.20
N LEU A 111 -11.81 21.13 16.61
CA LEU A 111 -10.87 20.22 15.91
C LEU A 111 -10.07 19.48 16.98
N VAL A 112 -10.20 18.14 17.02
CA VAL A 112 -9.61 17.32 18.08
C VAL A 112 -8.32 16.62 17.66
N ALA A 113 -8.10 16.44 16.35
CA ALA A 113 -6.84 15.91 15.83
C ALA A 113 -6.67 16.17 14.33
N ILE A 114 -5.40 16.18 13.91
CA ILE A 114 -4.99 16.12 12.51
C ILE A 114 -4.26 14.78 12.31
N ILE A 115 -4.79 13.94 11.44
CA ILE A 115 -4.16 12.66 11.05
C ILE A 115 -3.49 12.89 9.71
N THR A 116 -2.16 12.78 9.65
CA THR A 116 -1.41 12.98 8.41
C THR A 116 -0.57 11.76 8.07
N ASP A 117 -0.12 11.71 6.82
CA ASP A 117 0.94 10.79 6.44
C ASP A 117 2.28 11.16 7.10
N THR A 118 3.18 10.20 7.19
CA THR A 118 4.56 10.41 7.64
C THR A 118 5.27 11.46 6.80
N PHE A 119 5.07 11.46 5.49
CA PHE A 119 5.69 12.36 4.52
C PHE A 119 5.13 13.79 4.51
N LEU A 120 4.26 14.11 5.45
CA LEU A 120 3.78 15.47 5.72
C LEU A 120 4.25 15.93 7.12
N GLY A 121 5.54 15.68 7.45
CA GLY A 121 6.13 15.99 8.76
C GLY A 121 6.03 17.46 9.17
N TRP A 122 6.05 18.39 8.20
CA TRP A 122 5.85 19.82 8.41
C TRP A 122 4.48 20.17 9.01
N ALA A 123 3.47 19.31 8.85
CA ALA A 123 2.17 19.50 9.47
C ALA A 123 2.23 19.49 11.02
N GLN A 124 3.33 18.99 11.62
CA GLN A 124 3.55 19.07 13.06
C GLN A 124 3.64 20.53 13.50
N ASP A 125 4.35 21.39 12.76
CA ASP A 125 4.50 22.80 13.14
C ASP A 125 3.16 23.53 13.11
N ILE A 126 2.25 23.17 12.20
CA ILE A 126 0.88 23.69 12.17
C ILE A 126 0.09 23.18 13.38
N ALA A 127 0.18 21.89 13.65
CA ALA A 127 -0.49 21.24 14.78
C ALA A 127 -0.08 21.91 16.12
N ASP A 128 1.22 22.16 16.31
CA ASP A 128 1.78 22.80 17.50
C ASP A 128 1.30 24.25 17.65
N ARG A 129 1.32 25.05 16.56
CA ARG A 129 0.83 26.44 16.57
C ARG A 129 -0.63 26.57 16.97
N HIS A 130 -1.45 25.60 16.55
CA HIS A 130 -2.89 25.59 16.83
C HIS A 130 -3.30 24.73 18.02
N SER A 131 -2.32 24.14 18.74
CA SER A 131 -2.55 23.26 19.91
C SER A 131 -3.48 22.09 19.59
N VAL A 132 -3.38 21.53 18.37
CA VAL A 132 -4.13 20.36 17.92
C VAL A 132 -3.17 19.17 17.81
N PRO A 133 -3.44 18.01 18.44
CA PRO A 133 -2.54 16.86 18.33
C PRO A 133 -2.47 16.35 16.89
N ARG A 134 -1.24 16.05 16.44
CA ARG A 134 -1.01 15.38 15.18
C ARG A 134 -0.77 13.89 15.41
N PHE A 135 -1.52 13.05 14.69
CA PHE A 135 -1.27 11.61 14.58
C PHE A 135 -0.74 11.27 13.18
N ILE A 136 0.05 10.22 13.10
CA ILE A 136 0.54 9.71 11.81
C ILE A 136 -0.27 8.48 11.42
N PHE A 137 -0.85 8.47 10.21
CA PHE A 137 -1.32 7.25 9.58
C PHE A 137 -0.22 6.68 8.69
N TYR A 138 0.36 5.58 9.15
CA TYR A 138 1.51 4.93 8.52
C TYR A 138 1.04 3.79 7.64
N THR A 139 1.10 3.98 6.33
CA THR A 139 0.58 3.02 5.34
C THR A 139 1.55 1.89 4.96
N PRO A 140 2.90 2.06 5.05
CA PRO A 140 3.85 0.99 4.81
C PRO A 140 3.94 -0.02 5.99
N PRO A 141 4.75 -1.09 5.88
CA PRO A 141 4.93 -2.05 6.98
C PRO A 141 5.67 -1.46 8.18
N ALA A 142 5.45 -2.05 9.36
CA ALA A 142 6.09 -1.62 10.60
C ALA A 142 7.62 -1.75 10.58
N SER A 143 8.15 -2.68 9.78
CA SER A 143 9.59 -2.82 9.57
C SER A 143 10.22 -1.57 8.96
N LEU A 144 9.55 -0.89 8.03
CA LEU A 144 10.03 0.40 7.52
C LEU A 144 9.88 1.51 8.57
N LEU A 145 8.84 1.48 9.41
CA LEU A 145 8.72 2.43 10.53
C LEU A 145 9.89 2.30 11.50
N SER A 146 10.32 1.08 11.83
CA SER A 146 11.51 0.83 12.65
C SER A 146 12.77 1.42 12.03
N ILE A 147 12.94 1.31 10.70
CA ILE A 147 14.04 1.96 9.98
C ILE A 147 13.93 3.48 10.09
N MET A 148 12.74 4.06 9.91
CA MET A 148 12.54 5.50 9.96
C MET A 148 12.92 6.09 11.33
N PHE A 149 12.59 5.43 12.41
CA PHE A 149 13.03 5.88 13.75
C PHE A 149 14.55 5.90 13.91
N GLN A 150 15.27 5.01 13.22
CA GLN A 150 16.72 4.81 13.34
C GLN A 150 17.51 5.40 12.16
N LEU A 151 16.84 6.04 11.20
CA LEU A 151 17.44 6.45 9.92
C LEU A 151 18.62 7.41 10.10
N GLU A 152 18.50 8.35 11.03
CA GLU A 152 19.56 9.31 11.33
C GLU A 152 20.81 8.62 11.88
N ASP A 153 20.64 7.64 12.77
CA ASP A 153 21.75 6.88 13.34
C ASP A 153 22.40 5.97 12.29
N PHE A 154 21.61 5.27 11.49
CA PHE A 154 22.14 4.49 10.37
C PHE A 154 22.93 5.34 9.38
N HIS A 155 22.50 6.58 9.16
CA HIS A 155 23.25 7.51 8.29
C HIS A 155 24.55 7.96 8.94
N LYS A 156 24.54 8.44 10.21
CA LYS A 156 25.71 8.89 10.96
C LYS A 156 26.77 7.79 11.09
N ASP A 157 26.32 6.56 11.34
CA ASP A 157 27.19 5.40 11.52
C ASP A 157 27.68 4.79 10.21
N GLY A 158 27.29 5.38 9.06
CA GLY A 158 27.77 4.99 7.73
C GLY A 158 27.19 3.68 7.19
N TYR A 159 26.07 3.20 7.74
CA TYR A 159 25.34 2.05 7.18
C TYR A 159 24.77 2.34 5.79
N LEU A 160 24.38 3.59 5.53
CA LEU A 160 23.70 4.03 4.30
C LEU A 160 24.68 4.61 3.25
N SER A 161 25.99 4.39 3.43
CA SER A 161 26.97 4.72 2.40
C SER A 161 26.89 3.71 1.24
N PRO A 162 26.92 4.14 -0.04
CA PRO A 162 26.92 3.24 -1.19
C PRO A 162 28.01 2.18 -1.19
N SER A 163 29.15 2.45 -0.52
CA SER A 163 30.26 1.51 -0.33
C SER A 163 30.13 0.64 0.92
N SER A 164 29.08 0.81 1.71
CA SER A 164 28.88 0.09 2.96
C SER A 164 28.65 -1.41 2.71
N LYS A 165 29.42 -2.24 3.43
CA LYS A 165 29.19 -3.69 3.52
C LYS A 165 28.57 -4.10 4.87
N LYS A 166 28.21 -3.10 5.70
CA LYS A 166 27.60 -3.35 7.00
C LYS A 166 26.22 -3.95 6.81
N LEU A 167 25.89 -4.93 7.64
CA LEU A 167 24.55 -5.49 7.73
C LEU A 167 23.71 -4.65 8.70
N ILE A 168 22.48 -4.38 8.33
CA ILE A 168 21.53 -3.58 9.10
C ILE A 168 20.63 -4.54 9.86
N ASN A 169 20.71 -4.48 11.17
CA ASN A 169 19.82 -5.24 12.04
C ASN A 169 18.64 -4.38 12.44
N ILE A 170 17.43 -4.87 12.14
CA ILE A 170 16.17 -4.30 12.59
C ILE A 170 15.60 -5.27 13.62
N SER A 171 15.47 -4.82 14.87
CA SER A 171 14.92 -5.67 15.93
C SER A 171 13.55 -6.22 15.57
N GLY A 172 13.37 -7.54 15.69
CA GLY A 172 12.17 -8.27 15.30
C GLY A 172 12.06 -8.59 13.81
N PHE A 173 12.97 -8.11 12.94
CA PHE A 173 12.99 -8.51 11.54
C PHE A 173 13.67 -9.88 11.36
N PRO A 174 13.23 -10.75 10.43
CA PRO A 174 13.65 -12.15 10.37
C PRO A 174 15.13 -12.38 10.07
N LYS A 175 15.80 -11.39 9.48
CA LYS A 175 17.25 -11.46 9.21
C LYS A 175 17.86 -10.06 9.06
N GLU A 176 19.20 -10.02 9.12
CA GLU A 176 19.96 -8.81 8.80
C GLU A 176 19.83 -8.45 7.32
N LEU A 177 19.76 -7.15 7.05
CA LEU A 177 19.56 -6.58 5.72
C LEU A 177 20.84 -5.98 5.17
N ARG A 178 20.99 -6.06 3.86
CA ARG A 178 21.99 -5.29 3.12
C ARG A 178 21.41 -3.92 2.76
N LEU A 179 22.26 -2.97 2.43
CA LEU A 179 21.82 -1.67 1.88
C LEU A 179 20.92 -1.86 0.64
N SER A 180 21.21 -2.86 -0.20
CA SER A 180 20.40 -3.19 -1.39
C SER A 180 19.00 -3.69 -1.08
N ASP A 181 18.73 -4.16 0.14
CA ASP A 181 17.43 -4.64 0.59
C ASP A 181 16.55 -3.50 1.11
N LEU A 182 17.14 -2.34 1.42
CA LEU A 182 16.43 -1.16 1.87
C LEU A 182 15.68 -0.48 0.72
N PRO A 183 14.72 0.41 1.05
CA PRO A 183 14.05 1.26 0.04
C PRO A 183 15.05 1.94 -0.88
N SER A 184 14.77 1.96 -2.18
CA SER A 184 15.69 2.45 -3.22
C SER A 184 16.16 3.90 -3.00
N HIS A 185 15.30 4.74 -2.39
CA HIS A 185 15.62 6.13 -2.06
C HIS A 185 16.53 6.28 -0.82
N LEU A 186 16.77 5.23 -0.05
CA LEU A 186 17.74 5.22 1.05
C LEU A 186 19.13 4.70 0.64
N GLN A 187 19.28 4.20 -0.58
CA GLN A 187 20.53 3.59 -1.06
C GLN A 187 21.53 4.61 -1.61
N ASP A 188 21.13 5.86 -1.81
CA ASP A 188 21.98 6.92 -2.35
C ASP A 188 21.72 8.25 -1.63
N SER A 189 22.61 8.58 -0.69
CA SER A 189 22.50 9.78 0.14
C SER A 189 22.71 11.11 -0.63
N SER A 190 23.18 11.06 -1.87
CA SER A 190 23.32 12.25 -2.73
C SER A 190 22.01 12.72 -3.35
N LYS A 191 20.98 11.88 -3.34
CA LYS A 191 19.70 12.18 -3.99
C LYS A 191 18.76 12.96 -3.09
N TYR A 192 17.94 13.82 -3.70
CA TYR A 192 16.90 14.60 -3.02
C TYR A 192 16.02 13.74 -2.13
N MET A 193 15.55 12.59 -2.65
CA MET A 193 14.65 11.69 -1.92
C MET A 193 15.25 11.15 -0.61
N PHE A 194 16.56 10.92 -0.55
CA PHE A 194 17.22 10.54 0.71
C PHE A 194 17.05 11.64 1.78
N GLY A 195 17.39 12.87 1.43
CA GLY A 195 17.20 14.03 2.32
C GLY A 195 15.75 14.25 2.72
N TYR A 196 14.83 14.03 1.78
CA TYR A 196 13.39 14.06 2.04
C TYR A 196 12.99 13.05 3.13
N PHE A 197 13.37 11.79 2.97
CA PHE A 197 13.10 10.75 3.97
C PHE A 197 13.73 11.06 5.33
N LEU A 198 14.97 11.56 5.34
CA LEU A 198 15.67 11.91 6.58
C LEU A 198 14.96 13.03 7.34
N ARG A 199 14.52 14.09 6.64
CA ARG A 199 13.76 15.20 7.27
C ARG A 199 12.44 14.72 7.86
N HIS A 200 11.70 13.88 7.14
CA HIS A 200 10.39 13.39 7.60
C HIS A 200 10.53 12.34 8.71
N SER A 201 11.55 11.48 8.67
CA SER A 201 11.83 10.49 9.72
C SER A 201 12.13 11.18 11.06
N ALA A 202 12.86 12.28 11.06
CA ALA A 202 13.16 13.05 12.25
C ALA A 202 11.90 13.60 12.98
N ARG A 203 10.79 13.78 12.25
CA ARG A 203 9.51 14.30 12.76
C ARG A 203 8.52 13.20 13.22
N VAL A 204 8.87 11.94 13.06
CA VAL A 204 7.97 10.82 13.45
C VAL A 204 7.76 10.79 14.97
N LYS A 205 8.81 11.03 15.72
CA LYS A 205 8.78 11.05 17.19
C LYS A 205 7.98 12.19 17.82
N ASP A 206 7.71 13.26 17.05
CA ASP A 206 6.99 14.45 17.52
C ASP A 206 5.46 14.25 17.49
N ALA A 207 4.98 13.20 16.84
CA ALA A 207 3.55 12.91 16.74
C ALA A 207 2.97 12.45 18.09
N ALA A 208 1.70 12.77 18.32
CA ALA A 208 0.93 12.28 19.48
C ALA A 208 0.73 10.74 19.46
N GLY A 209 0.97 10.11 18.31
CA GLY A 209 0.97 8.67 18.15
C GLY A 209 0.89 8.25 16.68
N ILE A 210 1.05 6.96 16.42
CA ILE A 210 1.16 6.37 15.09
C ILE A 210 0.14 5.25 14.91
N ILE A 211 -0.61 5.32 13.83
CA ILE A 211 -1.57 4.30 13.40
C ILE A 211 -0.94 3.54 12.24
N CYS A 212 -0.60 2.27 12.45
CA CYS A 212 0.03 1.45 11.42
C CYS A 212 -1.02 0.64 10.64
N ASN A 213 -1.00 0.75 9.32
CA ASN A 213 -1.81 -0.06 8.43
C ASN A 213 -1.20 -1.46 8.26
N THR A 214 -1.07 -2.15 9.36
CA THR A 214 -0.60 -3.54 9.42
C THR A 214 -1.41 -4.35 10.42
N VAL A 215 -1.29 -5.66 10.36
CA VAL A 215 -1.88 -6.60 11.32
C VAL A 215 -0.81 -6.99 12.32
N TYR A 216 -1.10 -6.85 13.63
CA TYR A 216 -0.15 -7.13 14.69
C TYR A 216 0.51 -8.51 14.55
N GLU A 217 -0.29 -9.53 14.27
CA GLU A 217 0.19 -10.91 14.16
C GLU A 217 1.14 -11.15 12.98
N LEU A 218 1.12 -10.30 11.95
CA LEU A 218 2.05 -10.40 10.82
C LEU A 218 3.43 -9.81 11.13
N GLU A 219 3.49 -8.71 11.90
CA GLU A 219 4.71 -7.98 12.21
C GLU A 219 4.97 -7.88 13.72
N LYS A 220 4.49 -8.90 14.48
CA LYS A 220 4.49 -8.90 15.95
C LYS A 220 5.84 -8.54 16.56
N ASP A 221 6.90 -9.19 16.12
CA ASP A 221 8.22 -9.04 16.73
C ASP A 221 8.79 -7.63 16.48
N VAL A 222 8.57 -7.06 15.30
CA VAL A 222 8.94 -5.67 14.98
C VAL A 222 8.11 -4.68 15.80
N ILE A 223 6.80 -4.86 15.89
CA ILE A 223 5.91 -3.99 16.66
C ILE A 223 6.27 -4.05 18.15
N ASP A 224 6.56 -5.23 18.68
CA ASP A 224 6.94 -5.41 20.08
C ASP A 224 8.30 -4.76 20.37
N SER A 225 9.27 -4.84 19.46
CA SER A 225 10.57 -4.18 19.60
C SER A 225 10.45 -2.65 19.63
N ILE A 226 9.55 -2.09 18.82
CA ILE A 226 9.28 -0.65 18.86
C ILE A 226 8.61 -0.26 20.18
N ARG A 227 7.63 -1.02 20.65
CA ARG A 227 6.87 -0.75 21.87
C ARG A 227 7.68 -0.96 23.15
N SER A 228 8.59 -1.93 23.18
CA SER A 228 9.42 -2.24 24.35
C SER A 228 10.50 -1.20 24.61
N GLY A 229 10.78 -0.32 23.63
CA GLY A 229 11.85 0.66 23.71
C GLY A 229 13.22 0.15 23.27
N GLU A 230 13.30 -1.03 22.63
CA GLU A 230 14.51 -1.48 21.95
C GLU A 230 14.90 -0.51 20.83
N VAL A 231 13.90 0.08 20.17
CA VAL A 231 14.06 1.20 19.24
C VAL A 231 14.01 2.49 20.05
N LEU A 232 15.18 2.94 20.52
CA LEU A 232 15.30 4.06 21.49
C LEU A 232 14.58 5.34 21.03
N GLN A 233 14.65 5.65 19.73
CA GLN A 233 14.03 6.86 19.16
C GLN A 233 12.50 6.79 19.11
N ALA A 234 11.91 5.61 19.34
CA ALA A 234 10.46 5.39 19.40
C ALA A 234 9.90 5.46 20.82
N GLN A 235 10.75 5.64 21.83
CA GLN A 235 10.31 5.65 23.23
C GLN A 235 9.27 6.75 23.49
N GLY A 236 8.15 6.34 24.10
CA GLY A 236 7.07 7.25 24.46
C GLY A 236 6.08 7.57 23.35
N VAL A 237 6.28 7.11 22.10
CA VAL A 237 5.33 7.29 21.01
C VAL A 237 4.34 6.13 20.98
N PRO A 238 3.04 6.35 21.26
CA PRO A 238 2.03 5.29 21.19
C PRO A 238 1.87 4.78 19.75
N ILE A 239 1.77 3.44 19.58
CA ILE A 239 1.59 2.79 18.28
C ILE A 239 0.40 1.84 18.32
N TRP A 240 -0.54 2.01 17.38
CA TRP A 240 -1.70 1.13 17.19
C TRP A 240 -1.64 0.46 15.82
N THR A 241 -1.78 -0.86 15.80
CA THR A 241 -1.96 -1.63 14.58
C THR A 241 -3.45 -1.75 14.28
N VAL A 242 -3.88 -1.23 13.15
CA VAL A 242 -5.31 -1.13 12.80
C VAL A 242 -5.64 -1.82 11.47
N GLY A 243 -4.60 -2.28 10.76
CA GLY A 243 -4.75 -2.88 9.43
C GLY A 243 -5.35 -4.29 9.43
N PRO A 244 -5.64 -4.79 8.24
CA PRO A 244 -5.54 -4.07 6.99
C PRO A 244 -6.69 -3.07 6.82
N MET A 245 -6.37 -1.83 6.42
CA MET A 245 -7.37 -0.84 6.06
C MET A 245 -7.86 -1.14 4.64
N LEU A 246 -8.93 -1.91 4.57
CA LEU A 246 -9.58 -2.39 3.36
C LEU A 246 -11.06 -2.02 3.38
N SER A 247 -11.74 -2.11 2.23
CA SER A 247 -13.18 -1.83 2.17
C SER A 247 -13.99 -2.76 3.09
N ALA A 248 -15.10 -2.28 3.64
CA ALA A 248 -15.94 -3.05 4.56
C ALA A 248 -16.37 -4.41 3.97
N ASN A 249 -16.58 -4.47 2.66
CA ASN A 249 -17.02 -5.68 1.95
C ASN A 249 -15.86 -6.54 1.42
N PHE A 250 -14.61 -6.22 1.78
CA PHE A 250 -13.44 -6.91 1.24
C PHE A 250 -13.47 -8.41 1.53
N PHE A 251 -13.75 -8.79 2.77
CA PHE A 251 -13.80 -10.21 3.17
C PHE A 251 -15.09 -10.93 2.74
N ASP A 252 -16.15 -10.21 2.36
CA ASP A 252 -17.37 -10.81 1.84
C ASP A 252 -17.26 -11.22 0.37
N GLN A 253 -16.24 -10.74 -0.35
CA GLN A 253 -15.95 -11.15 -1.73
C GLN A 253 -15.62 -12.63 -1.82
N ASP A 254 -15.10 -13.20 -0.75
CA ASP A 254 -14.82 -14.62 -0.58
C ASP A 254 -16.07 -15.53 -0.66
N LYS A 255 -17.26 -14.97 -0.37
CA LYS A 255 -18.54 -15.70 -0.35
C LYS A 255 -19.26 -15.69 -1.70
N ARG A 256 -18.77 -14.92 -2.67
CA ARG A 256 -19.33 -14.86 -4.03
C ARG A 256 -18.80 -16.02 -4.88
N SER A 257 -19.04 -17.25 -4.43
CA SER A 257 -19.04 -18.38 -5.33
C SER A 257 -20.26 -18.27 -6.24
N VAL A 258 -19.98 -18.04 -7.52
CA VAL A 258 -20.84 -18.43 -8.64
C VAL A 258 -22.35 -18.15 -8.45
N SER A 259 -22.77 -16.94 -8.67
CA SER A 259 -24.11 -16.72 -9.21
C SER A 259 -23.99 -16.83 -10.74
N ALA A 260 -24.14 -18.04 -11.25
CA ALA A 260 -24.03 -18.41 -12.66
C ALA A 260 -25.23 -17.93 -13.51
N ASN A 261 -25.83 -16.80 -13.18
CA ASN A 261 -27.00 -16.28 -13.90
C ASN A 261 -26.80 -14.81 -14.24
N ASN A 262 -25.94 -14.51 -15.20
CA ASN A 262 -26.03 -13.36 -16.11
C ASN A 262 -24.75 -13.30 -16.96
N ILE A 263 -24.55 -14.29 -17.84
CA ILE A 263 -23.60 -14.14 -18.94
C ILE A 263 -24.31 -13.27 -19.98
N SER A 264 -24.20 -11.97 -19.85
CA SER A 264 -24.45 -11.06 -20.95
C SER A 264 -23.19 -10.99 -21.80
N ASN A 265 -23.16 -11.71 -22.90
CA ASN A 265 -22.19 -11.53 -23.97
C ASN A 265 -22.42 -10.17 -24.64
N THR A 266 -22.01 -9.08 -23.97
CA THR A 266 -21.96 -7.76 -24.58
C THR A 266 -20.49 -7.42 -24.84
N GLU A 267 -20.15 -7.28 -26.13
CA GLU A 267 -18.84 -6.81 -26.61
C GLU A 267 -18.43 -5.42 -26.05
N ASN A 268 -19.25 -4.79 -25.22
CA ASN A 268 -19.09 -3.48 -24.58
C ASN A 268 -19.12 -3.51 -23.04
N GLY A 269 -18.79 -4.64 -22.40
CA GLY A 269 -18.67 -4.75 -20.94
C GLY A 269 -17.48 -3.93 -20.39
N SER A 270 -17.59 -3.47 -19.12
CA SER A 270 -16.48 -2.81 -18.43
C SER A 270 -15.28 -3.78 -18.29
N GLU A 271 -14.03 -3.27 -18.21
CA GLU A 271 -12.85 -4.12 -17.96
C GLU A 271 -13.02 -4.97 -16.68
N GLU A 272 -13.77 -4.50 -15.71
CA GLU A 272 -14.13 -5.26 -14.50
C GLU A 272 -14.92 -6.52 -14.85
N GLU A 273 -15.96 -6.38 -15.65
CA GLU A 273 -16.78 -7.52 -16.12
C GLU A 273 -15.99 -8.46 -17.01
N GLN A 274 -15.15 -7.93 -17.88
CA GLN A 274 -14.27 -8.73 -18.74
C GLN A 274 -13.33 -9.62 -17.93
N CYS A 275 -12.67 -9.06 -16.90
CA CYS A 275 -11.77 -9.80 -16.01
C CYS A 275 -12.51 -10.95 -15.30
N LEU A 276 -13.66 -10.65 -14.69
CA LEU A 276 -14.39 -11.63 -13.88
C LEU A 276 -15.02 -12.70 -14.73
N ASN A 277 -15.64 -12.35 -15.87
CA ASN A 277 -16.22 -13.31 -16.81
C ASN A 277 -15.16 -14.26 -17.38
N TRP A 278 -13.96 -13.75 -17.72
CA TRP A 278 -12.87 -14.60 -18.17
C TRP A 278 -12.39 -15.54 -17.07
N LEU A 279 -12.23 -15.07 -15.83
CA LEU A 279 -11.83 -15.89 -14.68
C LEU A 279 -12.86 -16.99 -14.38
N ASP A 280 -14.15 -16.72 -14.53
CA ASP A 280 -15.23 -17.71 -14.33
C ASP A 280 -15.11 -18.90 -15.28
N THR A 281 -14.53 -18.71 -16.47
CA THR A 281 -14.28 -19.81 -17.44
C THR A 281 -13.03 -20.64 -17.10
N GLN A 282 -12.22 -20.23 -16.12
CA GLN A 282 -10.97 -20.89 -15.79
C GLN A 282 -11.14 -21.93 -14.67
N GLU A 283 -10.29 -22.96 -14.70
CA GLU A 283 -10.22 -23.97 -13.63
C GLU A 283 -9.72 -23.37 -12.31
N GLU A 284 -10.11 -23.99 -11.20
CA GLU A 284 -9.66 -23.57 -9.89
C GLU A 284 -8.13 -23.66 -9.77
N GLY A 285 -7.51 -22.58 -9.26
CA GLY A 285 -6.08 -22.52 -9.05
C GLY A 285 -5.23 -22.65 -10.32
N SER A 286 -5.76 -22.27 -11.49
CA SER A 286 -5.06 -22.38 -12.76
C SER A 286 -4.39 -21.07 -13.23
N VAL A 287 -4.83 -19.92 -12.73
CA VAL A 287 -4.48 -18.59 -13.25
C VAL A 287 -3.38 -17.92 -12.44
N ILE A 288 -2.39 -17.36 -13.15
CA ILE A 288 -1.42 -16.40 -12.60
C ILE A 288 -2.01 -15.00 -12.80
N TYR A 289 -2.24 -14.28 -11.71
CA TYR A 289 -2.57 -12.86 -11.79
C TYR A 289 -1.28 -12.05 -11.79
N ILE A 290 -1.16 -11.07 -12.70
CA ILE A 290 0.05 -10.25 -12.88
C ILE A 290 -0.32 -8.78 -12.82
N SER A 291 0.22 -8.05 -11.81
CA SER A 291 0.03 -6.61 -11.69
C SER A 291 1.18 -5.94 -10.94
N PHE A 292 1.71 -4.88 -11.52
CA PHE A 292 2.82 -4.09 -10.96
C PHE A 292 2.33 -2.82 -10.24
N GLY A 293 1.04 -2.75 -9.88
CA GLY A 293 0.45 -1.62 -9.17
C GLY A 293 0.20 -0.39 -10.06
N SER A 294 0.09 0.79 -9.45
CA SER A 294 -0.34 2.02 -10.14
C SER A 294 0.79 2.86 -10.72
N VAL A 295 2.04 2.59 -10.35
CA VAL A 295 3.18 3.46 -10.65
C VAL A 295 4.28 2.73 -11.43
N ALA A 296 4.50 1.43 -11.15
CA ALA A 296 5.58 0.69 -11.80
C ALA A 296 5.30 0.47 -13.29
N VAL A 297 6.29 0.79 -14.12
CA VAL A 297 6.31 0.51 -15.55
C VAL A 297 7.50 -0.40 -15.84
N LEU A 298 7.25 -1.55 -16.43
CA LEU A 298 8.32 -2.45 -16.88
C LEU A 298 8.97 -1.91 -18.15
N SER A 299 10.28 -2.10 -18.27
CA SER A 299 10.99 -1.85 -19.53
C SER A 299 10.58 -2.85 -20.61
N GLU A 300 10.70 -2.48 -21.87
CA GLU A 300 10.37 -3.36 -22.98
C GLU A 300 11.10 -4.72 -22.94
N PRO A 301 12.41 -4.80 -22.62
CA PRO A 301 13.08 -6.08 -22.44
C PRO A 301 12.43 -6.95 -21.35
N GLN A 302 12.02 -6.34 -20.23
CA GLN A 302 11.33 -7.08 -19.16
C GLN A 302 9.96 -7.60 -19.56
N ILE A 303 9.20 -6.80 -20.32
CA ILE A 303 7.92 -7.24 -20.90
C ILE A 303 8.14 -8.43 -21.82
N HIS A 304 9.17 -8.40 -22.66
CA HIS A 304 9.52 -9.49 -23.58
C HIS A 304 9.91 -10.78 -22.82
N HIS A 305 10.76 -10.70 -21.80
CA HIS A 305 11.14 -11.86 -21.00
C HIS A 305 9.95 -12.46 -20.25
N LEU A 306 9.08 -11.62 -19.68
CA LEU A 306 7.86 -12.10 -19.03
C LEU A 306 6.91 -12.77 -20.03
N ALA A 307 6.71 -12.18 -21.20
CA ALA A 307 5.90 -12.77 -22.27
C ALA A 307 6.44 -14.14 -22.74
N GLN A 308 7.76 -14.26 -22.93
CA GLN A 308 8.41 -15.51 -23.26
C GLN A 308 8.21 -16.58 -22.17
N ALA A 309 8.34 -16.18 -20.89
CA ALA A 309 8.11 -17.09 -19.77
C ALA A 309 6.66 -17.59 -19.72
N LEU A 310 5.68 -16.73 -19.99
CA LEU A 310 4.27 -17.11 -20.03
C LEU A 310 3.99 -18.08 -21.17
N LEU A 311 4.56 -17.85 -22.38
CA LEU A 311 4.46 -18.78 -23.51
C LEU A 311 5.09 -20.14 -23.19
N SER A 312 6.31 -20.17 -22.63
CA SER A 312 7.05 -21.39 -22.37
C SER A 312 6.41 -22.28 -21.31
N THR A 313 5.81 -21.68 -20.27
CA THR A 313 5.14 -22.42 -19.20
C THR A 313 3.72 -22.87 -19.56
N ASN A 314 3.15 -22.34 -20.62
CA ASN A 314 1.77 -22.60 -21.05
C ASN A 314 0.73 -22.49 -19.93
N ARG A 315 0.94 -21.55 -18.96
CA ARG A 315 0.04 -21.32 -17.83
C ARG A 315 -0.99 -20.26 -18.18
N ARG A 316 -2.20 -20.39 -17.62
CA ARG A 316 -3.24 -19.37 -17.73
C ARG A 316 -2.82 -18.11 -16.96
N PHE A 317 -3.06 -16.92 -17.55
CA PHE A 317 -2.71 -15.67 -16.91
C PHE A 317 -3.73 -14.56 -17.15
N LEU A 318 -3.88 -13.66 -16.16
CA LEU A 318 -4.51 -12.36 -16.29
C LEU A 318 -3.45 -11.31 -16.00
N TRP A 319 -3.09 -10.53 -17.01
CA TRP A 319 -2.02 -9.54 -16.92
C TRP A 319 -2.55 -8.12 -17.06
N VAL A 320 -2.36 -7.31 -16.02
CA VAL A 320 -2.60 -5.86 -16.07
C VAL A 320 -1.37 -5.20 -16.64
N LEU A 321 -1.43 -4.83 -17.92
CA LEU A 321 -0.35 -4.17 -18.63
C LEU A 321 -0.78 -2.76 -19.01
N ARG A 322 -0.17 -1.77 -18.37
CA ARG A 322 -0.38 -0.36 -18.69
C ARG A 322 0.59 0.04 -19.78
N GLN A 323 0.07 0.67 -20.79
CA GLN A 323 0.87 1.29 -21.84
C GLN A 323 0.78 2.81 -21.67
N PRO A 324 1.90 3.54 -21.73
CA PRO A 324 1.86 4.98 -21.83
C PRO A 324 1.07 5.42 -23.07
N GLU A 325 0.33 6.52 -22.99
CA GLU A 325 -0.37 7.08 -24.14
C GLU A 325 0.62 7.31 -25.30
N GLY A 326 0.27 6.83 -26.48
CA GLY A 326 1.08 6.97 -27.70
C GLY A 326 2.18 5.92 -27.90
N CYS A 327 2.35 4.93 -27.00
CA CYS A 327 3.25 3.80 -27.23
C CYS A 327 2.56 2.70 -28.05
N THR A 328 3.20 2.28 -29.14
CA THR A 328 2.89 1.02 -29.82
C THR A 328 3.17 -0.14 -28.88
N SER A 329 2.41 -1.23 -28.99
CA SER A 329 2.49 -2.42 -28.13
C SER A 329 3.94 -2.81 -27.81
N SER A 330 4.31 -2.77 -26.53
CA SER A 330 5.60 -3.27 -26.03
C SER A 330 5.65 -4.80 -25.93
N LEU A 331 4.61 -5.50 -26.38
CA LEU A 331 4.54 -6.96 -26.41
C LEU A 331 5.27 -7.51 -27.66
N PRO A 332 5.86 -8.73 -27.56
CA PRO A 332 6.43 -9.40 -28.72
C PRO A 332 5.40 -9.57 -29.86
N GLU A 333 5.90 -9.54 -31.08
CA GLU A 333 5.08 -9.80 -32.26
C GLU A 333 4.33 -11.15 -32.13
N ASN A 334 3.07 -11.18 -32.51
CA ASN A 334 2.17 -12.32 -32.41
C ASN A 334 1.81 -12.80 -30.98
N PHE A 335 2.35 -12.23 -29.88
CA PHE A 335 2.08 -12.69 -28.52
C PHE A 335 0.57 -12.79 -28.21
N LEU A 336 -0.20 -11.76 -28.55
CA LEU A 336 -1.66 -11.75 -28.34
C LEU A 336 -2.38 -12.86 -29.11
N LYS A 337 -1.91 -13.16 -30.31
CA LYS A 337 -2.46 -14.23 -31.14
C LYS A 337 -2.15 -15.61 -30.57
N ASP A 338 -0.89 -15.81 -30.16
CA ASP A 338 -0.39 -17.09 -29.66
C ASP A 338 -0.95 -17.41 -28.26
N THR A 339 -1.31 -16.38 -27.46
CA THR A 339 -1.88 -16.54 -26.12
C THR A 339 -3.39 -16.33 -26.02
N LYS A 340 -4.11 -16.21 -27.16
CA LYS A 340 -5.55 -15.90 -27.20
C LYS A 340 -6.40 -16.83 -26.31
N GLU A 341 -6.07 -18.12 -26.28
CA GLU A 341 -6.77 -19.12 -25.46
C GLU A 341 -6.13 -19.32 -24.08
N GLN A 342 -4.98 -18.69 -23.82
CA GLN A 342 -4.17 -18.87 -22.63
C GLN A 342 -4.34 -17.73 -21.63
N GLY A 343 -4.47 -16.49 -22.09
CA GLY A 343 -4.40 -15.34 -21.22
C GLY A 343 -5.32 -14.19 -21.58
N LEU A 344 -5.55 -13.33 -20.59
CA LEU A 344 -6.23 -12.06 -20.73
C LEU A 344 -5.29 -10.92 -20.35
N ILE A 345 -5.16 -9.92 -21.25
CA ILE A 345 -4.42 -8.69 -20.99
C ILE A 345 -5.40 -7.54 -20.94
N VAL A 346 -5.30 -6.72 -19.89
CA VAL A 346 -6.17 -5.57 -19.64
C VAL A 346 -5.33 -4.37 -19.19
N SER A 347 -5.86 -3.16 -19.31
CA SER A 347 -5.20 -1.94 -18.81
C SER A 347 -5.44 -1.73 -17.31
N TRP A 348 -6.53 -2.27 -16.78
CA TRP A 348 -6.94 -2.18 -15.39
C TRP A 348 -7.73 -3.43 -14.96
N SER A 349 -7.68 -3.76 -13.67
CA SER A 349 -8.50 -4.82 -13.09
C SER A 349 -9.00 -4.47 -11.69
N PRO A 350 -10.13 -5.04 -11.24
CA PRO A 350 -10.60 -4.93 -9.86
C PRO A 350 -9.80 -5.86 -8.94
N GLN A 351 -8.53 -5.51 -8.64
CA GLN A 351 -7.55 -6.37 -7.96
C GLN A 351 -8.11 -7.17 -6.77
N PRO A 352 -8.87 -6.59 -5.81
CA PRO A 352 -9.42 -7.39 -4.72
C PRO A 352 -10.36 -8.49 -5.18
N LYS A 353 -11.21 -8.22 -6.19
CA LYS A 353 -12.13 -9.23 -6.74
C LYS A 353 -11.39 -10.32 -7.51
N VAL A 354 -10.36 -9.94 -8.27
CA VAL A 354 -9.48 -10.88 -8.97
C VAL A 354 -8.75 -11.77 -7.98
N LEU A 355 -8.13 -11.19 -6.94
CA LEU A 355 -7.44 -11.95 -5.90
C LEU A 355 -8.39 -12.86 -5.11
N ALA A 356 -9.64 -12.47 -4.89
CA ALA A 356 -10.64 -13.30 -4.23
C ALA A 356 -11.10 -14.48 -5.10
N HIS A 357 -10.87 -14.43 -6.43
CA HIS A 357 -11.41 -15.41 -7.36
C HIS A 357 -10.74 -16.79 -7.19
N ARG A 358 -11.55 -17.88 -7.26
CA ARG A 358 -11.09 -19.26 -7.09
C ARG A 358 -10.04 -19.68 -8.12
N ALA A 359 -10.14 -19.17 -9.36
CA ALA A 359 -9.23 -19.51 -10.44
C ALA A 359 -7.80 -19.00 -10.23
N VAL A 360 -7.61 -17.92 -9.45
CA VAL A 360 -6.29 -17.34 -9.19
C VAL A 360 -5.51 -18.20 -8.22
N ARG A 361 -4.35 -18.71 -8.67
CA ARG A 361 -3.41 -19.51 -7.90
C ARG A 361 -2.36 -18.68 -7.20
N VAL A 362 -1.77 -17.74 -7.92
CA VAL A 362 -0.61 -16.96 -7.48
C VAL A 362 -0.68 -15.55 -8.05
N PHE A 363 -0.14 -14.60 -7.33
CA PHE A 363 -0.06 -13.21 -7.72
C PHE A 363 1.38 -12.78 -7.97
N LEU A 364 1.74 -12.49 -9.23
CA LEU A 364 3.00 -11.85 -9.58
C LEU A 364 2.85 -10.35 -9.35
N THR A 365 3.62 -9.82 -8.42
CA THR A 365 3.45 -8.46 -7.92
C THR A 365 4.77 -7.74 -7.66
N HIS A 366 4.73 -6.41 -7.75
CA HIS A 366 5.84 -5.54 -7.35
C HIS A 366 6.11 -5.51 -5.82
N CYS A 367 5.28 -6.17 -5.00
CA CYS A 367 5.39 -6.22 -3.55
C CYS A 367 5.19 -4.86 -2.83
N GLY A 368 4.44 -3.91 -3.39
CA GLY A 368 3.93 -2.77 -2.61
C GLY A 368 3.07 -3.25 -1.45
N TRP A 369 3.18 -2.60 -0.27
CA TRP A 369 2.54 -3.12 0.96
C TRP A 369 1.03 -3.30 0.83
N GLY A 370 0.32 -2.35 0.21
CA GLY A 370 -1.13 -2.46 -0.04
C GLY A 370 -1.50 -3.74 -0.79
N SER A 371 -0.83 -4.01 -1.92
CA SER A 371 -1.06 -5.23 -2.72
C SER A 371 -0.67 -6.51 -1.97
N SER A 372 0.39 -6.46 -1.16
CA SER A 372 0.85 -7.60 -0.37
C SER A 372 -0.16 -7.96 0.72
N ILE A 373 -0.67 -6.96 1.44
CA ILE A 373 -1.65 -7.20 2.52
C ILE A 373 -3.01 -7.63 1.98
N GLU A 374 -3.42 -7.15 0.79
CA GLU A 374 -4.61 -7.65 0.08
C GLU A 374 -4.45 -9.14 -0.27
N ALA A 375 -3.30 -9.52 -0.85
CA ALA A 375 -3.02 -10.90 -1.22
C ALA A 375 -2.98 -11.83 0.00
N ILE A 376 -2.33 -11.42 1.10
CA ILE A 376 -2.32 -12.16 2.37
C ILE A 376 -3.75 -12.31 2.91
N SER A 377 -4.54 -11.24 2.91
CA SER A 377 -5.93 -11.23 3.39
C SER A 377 -6.85 -12.17 2.59
N LEU A 378 -6.52 -12.42 1.32
CA LEU A 378 -7.27 -13.31 0.42
C LEU A 378 -6.59 -14.67 0.20
N GLY A 379 -5.46 -14.94 0.87
CA GLY A 379 -4.81 -16.23 0.84
C GLY A 379 -4.10 -16.54 -0.49
N LYS A 380 -3.59 -15.52 -1.19
CA LYS A 380 -2.92 -15.70 -2.49
C LYS A 380 -1.40 -15.62 -2.38
N PRO A 381 -0.68 -16.73 -2.61
CA PRO A 381 0.79 -16.76 -2.68
C PRO A 381 1.35 -15.73 -3.66
N LEU A 382 2.61 -15.31 -3.46
CA LEU A 382 3.20 -14.22 -4.21
C LEU A 382 4.42 -14.66 -5.02
N ILE A 383 4.50 -14.24 -6.29
CA ILE A 383 5.75 -14.13 -7.03
C ILE A 383 6.23 -12.70 -6.83
N ALA A 384 7.33 -12.54 -6.10
CA ALA A 384 7.85 -11.23 -5.71
C ALA A 384 8.77 -10.67 -6.81
N TRP A 385 8.41 -9.50 -7.30
CA TRP A 385 9.17 -8.78 -8.33
C TRP A 385 9.33 -7.31 -7.96
N PRO A 386 10.14 -6.97 -6.94
CA PRO A 386 10.29 -5.59 -6.49
C PRO A 386 10.87 -4.69 -7.59
N CYS A 387 10.30 -3.49 -7.74
CA CYS A 387 10.70 -2.50 -8.73
C CYS A 387 11.42 -1.31 -8.09
N PHE A 388 10.79 -0.63 -7.10
CA PHE A 388 11.31 0.59 -6.47
C PHE A 388 10.71 0.78 -5.05
N ALA A 389 10.94 1.92 -4.43
CA ALA A 389 10.49 2.28 -3.08
C ALA A 389 10.87 1.22 -2.03
N GLU A 390 9.95 0.90 -1.10
CA GLU A 390 10.15 -0.07 -0.03
C GLU A 390 9.95 -1.54 -0.47
N GLN A 391 9.69 -1.78 -1.75
CA GLN A 391 9.28 -3.09 -2.27
C GLN A 391 10.33 -4.19 -2.03
N LYS A 392 11.63 -3.85 -2.04
CA LYS A 392 12.70 -4.81 -1.72
C LYS A 392 12.66 -5.23 -0.25
N LEU A 393 12.44 -4.29 0.67
CA LEU A 393 12.26 -4.59 2.08
C LEU A 393 11.05 -5.49 2.30
N ASN A 394 9.91 -5.13 1.66
CA ASN A 394 8.70 -5.94 1.70
C ASN A 394 8.95 -7.35 1.16
N THR A 395 9.72 -7.48 0.07
CA THR A 395 10.09 -8.78 -0.50
C THR A 395 10.87 -9.61 0.50
N ARG A 396 11.87 -9.04 1.19
CA ARG A 396 12.61 -9.75 2.24
C ARG A 396 11.67 -10.24 3.35
N PHE A 397 10.74 -9.42 3.77
CA PHE A 397 9.77 -9.79 4.78
C PHE A 397 8.82 -10.92 4.31
N LEU A 398 8.31 -10.84 3.08
CA LEU A 398 7.41 -11.84 2.49
C LEU A 398 8.10 -13.20 2.25
N VAL A 399 9.38 -13.17 1.82
CA VAL A 399 10.16 -14.37 1.51
C VAL A 399 10.78 -14.98 2.76
N ASP A 400 11.55 -14.18 3.51
CA ASP A 400 12.39 -14.66 4.62
C ASP A 400 11.63 -14.68 5.96
N GLY A 401 10.60 -13.83 6.12
CA GLY A 401 9.83 -13.73 7.35
C GLY A 401 8.52 -14.52 7.32
N LEU A 402 7.68 -14.21 6.37
CA LEU A 402 6.35 -14.83 6.29
C LEU A 402 6.34 -16.16 5.49
N HIS A 403 7.35 -16.40 4.66
CA HIS A 403 7.48 -17.59 3.80
C HIS A 403 6.28 -17.79 2.85
N VAL A 404 5.80 -16.71 2.25
CA VAL A 404 4.62 -16.69 1.37
C VAL A 404 4.91 -16.23 -0.05
N ALA A 405 6.19 -16.00 -0.34
CA ALA A 405 6.64 -15.50 -1.64
C ALA A 405 7.90 -16.21 -2.12
N ILE A 406 8.07 -16.22 -3.45
CA ILE A 406 9.34 -16.56 -4.11
C ILE A 406 9.73 -15.33 -4.94
N GLU A 407 10.97 -14.85 -4.76
CA GLU A 407 11.48 -13.70 -5.51
C GLU A 407 11.98 -14.13 -6.89
N VAL A 408 11.68 -13.30 -7.89
CA VAL A 408 12.28 -13.38 -9.23
C VAL A 408 13.64 -12.69 -9.18
N GLU A 409 14.70 -13.48 -9.29
CA GLU A 409 16.06 -12.96 -9.33
C GLU A 409 16.31 -12.15 -10.62
N LYS A 410 17.09 -11.08 -10.49
CA LYS A 410 17.46 -10.19 -11.58
C LYS A 410 18.98 -10.15 -11.70
N ASP A 411 19.45 -9.94 -12.93
CA ASP A 411 20.86 -9.72 -13.20
C ASP A 411 21.36 -8.35 -12.66
N GLU A 412 22.62 -8.05 -12.90
CA GLU A 412 23.26 -6.78 -12.50
C GLU A 412 22.63 -5.53 -13.17
N ASN A 413 21.94 -5.71 -14.30
CA ASN A 413 21.21 -4.66 -15.02
C ASN A 413 19.75 -4.51 -14.51
N GLY A 414 19.36 -5.32 -13.54
CA GLY A 414 17.99 -5.36 -13.00
C GLY A 414 16.99 -6.09 -13.90
N ILE A 415 17.44 -6.92 -14.82
CA ILE A 415 16.62 -7.69 -15.77
C ILE A 415 16.48 -9.13 -15.28
N ALA A 416 15.26 -9.62 -15.24
CA ALA A 416 14.95 -11.02 -15.01
C ALA A 416 14.85 -11.76 -16.35
N ASP A 417 15.63 -12.84 -16.50
CA ASP A 417 15.59 -13.68 -17.71
C ASP A 417 14.31 -14.54 -17.77
N ALA A 418 13.84 -14.84 -18.96
CA ALA A 418 12.63 -15.63 -19.18
C ALA A 418 12.71 -17.03 -18.53
N THR A 419 13.89 -17.64 -18.50
CA THR A 419 14.10 -18.97 -17.89
C THR A 419 13.98 -18.90 -16.37
N VAL A 420 14.51 -17.83 -15.74
CA VAL A 420 14.36 -17.57 -14.31
C VAL A 420 12.89 -17.37 -13.96
N ILE A 421 12.18 -16.55 -14.74
CA ILE A 421 10.75 -16.28 -14.52
C ILE A 421 9.94 -17.58 -14.65
N SER A 422 10.18 -18.37 -15.71
CA SER A 422 9.50 -19.65 -15.96
C SER A 422 9.74 -20.62 -14.79
N HIS A 423 10.98 -20.73 -14.33
CA HIS A 423 11.33 -21.59 -13.21
C HIS A 423 10.59 -21.18 -11.92
N VAL A 424 10.52 -19.89 -11.61
CA VAL A 424 9.76 -19.39 -10.45
C VAL A 424 8.28 -19.70 -10.59
N ILE A 425 7.69 -19.51 -11.77
CA ILE A 425 6.29 -19.85 -12.04
C ILE A 425 6.04 -21.34 -11.76
N ASP A 426 6.87 -22.24 -12.29
CA ASP A 426 6.68 -23.69 -12.14
C ASP A 426 6.83 -24.17 -10.69
N ARG A 427 7.65 -23.51 -9.85
CA ARG A 427 7.74 -23.80 -8.42
C ARG A 427 6.39 -23.67 -7.70
N PHE A 428 5.52 -22.75 -8.12
CA PHE A 428 4.16 -22.61 -7.55
C PHE A 428 3.21 -23.75 -7.94
N TYR A 429 3.57 -24.58 -8.92
CA TYR A 429 2.83 -25.77 -9.32
C TYR A 429 3.45 -27.08 -8.80
N SER A 430 4.47 -26.97 -7.94
CA SER A 430 5.17 -28.06 -7.25
C SER A 430 4.72 -28.22 -5.79
N ASN A 431 5.34 -29.15 -5.07
CA ASN A 431 5.15 -29.33 -3.62
C ASN A 431 5.54 -28.10 -2.81
N GLU A 432 6.53 -27.33 -3.27
CA GLU A 432 6.93 -26.05 -2.64
C GLU A 432 5.79 -25.03 -2.70
N GLY A 433 5.16 -24.87 -3.87
CA GLY A 433 4.00 -24.00 -4.02
C GLY A 433 2.81 -24.41 -3.13
N GLN A 434 2.63 -25.71 -2.90
CA GLN A 434 1.62 -26.19 -1.95
C GLN A 434 1.95 -25.79 -0.50
N ALA A 435 3.23 -25.88 -0.11
CA ALA A 435 3.67 -25.47 1.22
C ALA A 435 3.46 -23.97 1.43
N ILE A 436 3.81 -23.15 0.44
CA ILE A 436 3.59 -21.69 0.45
C ILE A 436 2.09 -21.37 0.55
N ALA A 437 1.25 -22.06 -0.23
CA ALA A 437 -0.19 -21.85 -0.19
C ALA A 437 -0.79 -22.21 1.19
N LYS A 438 -0.30 -23.27 1.83
CA LYS A 438 -0.70 -23.65 3.20
C LYS A 438 -0.30 -22.57 4.21
N GLN A 439 0.90 -22.04 4.13
CA GLN A 439 1.38 -20.96 4.99
C GLN A 439 0.54 -19.69 4.77
N MET A 440 0.27 -19.34 3.51
CA MET A 440 -0.57 -18.19 3.16
C MET A 440 -1.99 -18.30 3.73
N GLU A 441 -2.59 -19.52 3.71
CA GLU A 441 -3.92 -19.73 4.30
C GLU A 441 -3.90 -19.59 5.83
N GLN A 442 -2.80 -19.94 6.49
CA GLN A 442 -2.64 -19.69 7.94
C GLN A 442 -2.63 -18.19 8.23
N LEU A 443 -1.86 -17.40 7.46
CA LEU A 443 -1.81 -15.94 7.62
C LEU A 443 -3.15 -15.28 7.30
N ARG A 444 -3.83 -15.73 6.24
CA ARG A 444 -5.20 -15.28 5.94
C ARG A 444 -6.15 -15.48 7.14
N ASN A 445 -6.07 -16.62 7.80
CA ASN A 445 -6.90 -16.90 8.95
C ASN A 445 -6.54 -16.01 10.16
N LEU A 446 -5.25 -15.69 10.37
CA LEU A 446 -4.82 -14.70 11.37
C LEU A 446 -5.39 -13.32 11.06
N VAL A 447 -5.27 -12.84 9.82
CA VAL A 447 -5.83 -11.55 9.40
C VAL A 447 -7.34 -11.51 9.59
N LYS A 448 -8.07 -12.55 9.15
CA LYS A 448 -9.52 -12.66 9.37
C LYS A 448 -9.92 -12.61 10.84
N LYS A 449 -9.10 -13.16 11.73
CA LYS A 449 -9.33 -13.10 13.18
C LYS A 449 -9.05 -11.69 13.73
N ALA A 450 -7.97 -11.06 13.29
CA ALA A 450 -7.55 -9.74 13.76
C ALA A 450 -8.60 -8.64 13.51
N VAL A 451 -9.31 -8.71 12.37
CA VAL A 451 -10.32 -7.69 11.99
C VAL A 451 -11.72 -7.93 12.59
N LYS A 452 -11.96 -9.08 13.20
CA LYS A 452 -13.24 -9.38 13.86
C LYS A 452 -13.33 -8.69 15.22
N GLU A 453 -14.55 -8.65 15.77
CA GLU A 453 -14.77 -8.16 17.13
C GLU A 453 -13.91 -8.95 18.14
N GLY A 454 -13.18 -8.23 19.00
CA GLY A 454 -12.20 -8.80 19.93
C GLY A 454 -10.84 -9.14 19.29
N GLY A 455 -10.65 -8.94 17.99
CA GLY A 455 -9.35 -9.11 17.32
C GLY A 455 -8.43 -7.90 17.49
N SER A 456 -7.13 -8.12 17.26
CA SER A 456 -6.08 -7.12 17.52
C SER A 456 -6.26 -5.82 16.73
N SER A 457 -6.60 -5.89 15.44
CA SER A 457 -6.82 -4.71 14.60
C SER A 457 -8.06 -3.93 15.02
N LYS A 458 -9.14 -4.63 15.38
CA LYS A 458 -10.36 -3.99 15.88
C LYS A 458 -10.14 -3.32 17.22
N GLN A 459 -9.39 -3.98 18.12
CA GLN A 459 -9.01 -3.40 19.41
C GLN A 459 -8.08 -2.20 19.23
N GLY A 460 -7.07 -2.30 18.34
CA GLY A 460 -6.17 -1.20 18.03
C GLY A 460 -6.89 0.05 17.52
N LEU A 461 -7.90 -0.13 16.64
CA LEU A 461 -8.74 0.97 16.16
C LEU A 461 -9.57 1.60 17.28
N LYS A 462 -10.11 0.78 18.19
CA LYS A 462 -10.84 1.25 19.36
C LYS A 462 -9.94 2.04 20.29
N ASP A 463 -8.78 1.49 20.68
CA ASP A 463 -7.81 2.14 21.57
C ASP A 463 -7.31 3.47 20.98
N PHE A 464 -7.10 3.53 19.69
CA PHE A 464 -6.78 4.77 18.97
C PHE A 464 -7.94 5.78 19.04
N THR A 465 -9.17 5.34 18.79
CA THR A 465 -10.37 6.19 18.90
C THR A 465 -10.49 6.79 20.31
N ASP A 466 -10.32 5.95 21.34
CA ASP A 466 -10.35 6.37 22.73
C ASP A 466 -9.20 7.33 23.07
N ALA A 467 -8.02 7.18 22.44
CA ALA A 467 -6.90 8.10 22.61
C ALA A 467 -7.20 9.49 22.04
N ILE A 468 -7.82 9.59 20.85
CA ILE A 468 -8.24 10.89 20.29
C ILE A 468 -9.33 11.55 21.16
N LEU A 469 -10.28 10.77 21.66
CA LEU A 469 -11.38 11.31 22.47
C LEU A 469 -10.91 12.00 23.76
N LYS A 470 -9.71 11.71 24.27
CA LYS A 470 -9.11 12.44 25.40
C LYS A 470 -8.86 13.93 25.10
N TYR A 471 -8.74 14.30 23.83
CA TYR A 471 -8.56 15.69 23.40
C TYR A 471 -9.91 16.42 23.17
N THR A 472 -11.02 15.77 23.46
CA THR A 472 -12.35 16.41 23.41
C THR A 472 -12.67 17.20 24.68
N THR A 473 -12.05 16.86 25.78
CA THR A 473 -12.12 17.58 27.06
C THR A 473 -11.16 18.75 27.02
#